data_64c14f93da37fdbf0ce43dd5e0a28001
#
_entry.id   64c14f93da37fdbf0ce43dd5e0a28001
#
_cell.length_a   1.000
_cell.length_b   1.000
_cell.length_c   1.000
_cell.angle_alpha   90.00
_cell.angle_beta   90.00
_cell.angle_gamma   90.00
#
_symmetry.space_group_name_H-M   'P 1'
#
loop_
_entity.id
_entity.type
_entity.pdbx_description
1 polymer ?
#
loop_
_entity_poly.entity_id
_entity_poly.type
_entity_poly.pdbx_seq_one_letter_code
_entity_poly.pdbx_strand_id
1 'polypeptide(L)'
;RLEMTTKTLPDTDHQLDAIGLRCPEPVMMIRQKIRQIAAGETLLVSTDDPSTTRDIPSFCRFMEHQLIAQQATNKPFQYVIKKGMA
;
A
#
# COMPACT_ATOMS: atom_id res chain seq x y z
N ARG A 1 -3.16 21.92 10.66
CA ARG A 1 -2.54 21.36 10.88
C ARG A 1 -1.28 21.59 10.51
N LEU A 2 -0.56 21.70 10.79
CA LEU A 2 0.44 22.08 10.41
C LEU A 2 1.44 21.27 10.35
N GLU A 3 1.67 20.73 10.10
CA GLU A 3 2.45 20.03 10.03
C GLU A 3 3.36 19.99 9.35
N MET A 4 3.94 20.04 9.17
CA MET A 4 4.79 20.03 8.59
C MET A 4 5.26 19.12 8.19
N THR A 5 5.10 18.65 7.89
CA THR A 5 5.45 17.74 7.68
C THR A 5 6.27 17.28 6.86
N THR A 6 6.90 16.73 6.81
CA THR A 6 7.73 16.17 5.97
C THR A 6 7.22 14.96 5.41
N LYS A 7 5.96 14.71 5.48
CA LYS A 7 5.38 13.63 4.94
C LYS A 7 5.45 13.66 3.50
N THR A 8 5.96 12.68 2.81
CA THR A 8 6.05 12.65 1.38
C THR A 8 4.91 11.90 0.73
N LEU A 9 4.17 11.13 1.49
CA LEU A 9 3.05 10.37 0.96
C LEU A 9 1.74 11.07 1.24
N PRO A 10 0.76 10.95 0.34
CA PRO A 10 -0.54 11.59 0.58
C PRO A 10 -1.30 10.89 1.69
N ASP A 11 -2.29 11.59 2.21
CA ASP A 11 -3.18 11.00 3.19
C ASP A 11 -4.01 9.93 2.54
N THR A 12 -4.39 8.92 3.31
CA THR A 12 -5.16 7.82 2.79
C THR A 12 -6.40 7.60 3.64
N ASP A 13 -7.37 6.94 3.04
CA ASP A 13 -8.62 6.63 3.72
C ASP A 13 -8.47 5.47 4.69
N HIS A 14 -7.58 4.55 4.38
CA HIS A 14 -7.38 3.35 5.19
C HIS A 14 -5.90 3.07 5.35
N GLN A 15 -5.57 2.26 6.34
CA GLN A 15 -4.18 1.89 6.60
C GLN A 15 -4.08 0.40 6.88
N LEU A 16 -2.97 -0.19 6.48
CA LEU A 16 -2.70 -1.60 6.74
C LEU A 16 -1.26 -1.75 7.18
N ASP A 17 -1.06 -2.32 8.36
CA ASP A 17 0.28 -2.58 8.88
C ASP A 17 0.65 -4.02 8.59
N ALA A 18 1.57 -4.20 7.67
CA ALA A 18 2.06 -5.53 7.32
C ALA A 18 3.53 -5.70 7.69
N ILE A 19 4.02 -4.90 8.62
CA ILE A 19 5.39 -5.02 9.09
C ILE A 19 5.56 -6.35 9.82
N GLY A 20 6.68 -7.00 9.56
CA GLY A 20 6.95 -8.31 10.17
C GLY A 20 6.48 -9.49 9.36
N LEU A 21 5.69 -9.25 8.32
CA LEU A 21 5.21 -10.33 7.47
C LEU A 21 6.14 -10.55 6.29
N ARG A 22 6.16 -11.77 5.79
CA ARG A 22 7.00 -12.11 4.64
C ARG A 22 6.13 -12.60 3.49
N CYS A 23 6.64 -12.44 2.28
CA CYS A 23 5.98 -12.89 1.08
C CYS A 23 5.52 -14.34 1.25
N PRO A 24 4.27 -14.64 0.88
CA PRO A 24 3.31 -13.81 0.18
C PRO A 24 2.29 -13.12 1.10
N GLU A 25 2.52 -13.11 2.40
CA GLU A 25 1.51 -12.62 3.35
C GLU A 25 1.13 -11.16 3.15
N PRO A 26 2.08 -10.23 2.91
CA PRO A 26 1.68 -8.84 2.72
C PRO A 26 0.67 -8.66 1.60
N VAL A 27 0.90 -9.31 0.47
CA VAL A 27 -0.01 -9.18 -0.66
C VAL A 27 -1.36 -9.81 -0.35
N MET A 28 -1.35 -10.93 0.37
CA MET A 28 -2.60 -11.57 0.75
C MET A 28 -3.44 -10.67 1.65
N MET A 29 -2.79 -9.97 2.57
CA MET A 29 -3.50 -9.05 3.45
C MET A 29 -4.02 -7.84 2.69
N ILE A 30 -3.27 -7.36 1.72
CA ILE A 30 -3.72 -6.26 0.90
C ILE A 30 -4.97 -6.67 0.12
N ARG A 31 -4.98 -7.87 -0.42
CA ARG A 31 -6.15 -8.33 -1.16
C ARG A 31 -7.40 -8.34 -0.28
N GLN A 32 -7.25 -8.82 0.94
CA GLN A 32 -8.39 -8.85 1.84
C GLN A 32 -8.87 -7.46 2.18
N LYS A 33 -7.93 -6.56 2.47
CA LYS A 33 -8.29 -5.22 2.89
C LYS A 33 -8.94 -4.45 1.74
N ILE A 34 -8.44 -4.62 0.53
CA ILE A 34 -8.97 -3.91 -0.62
C ILE A 34 -10.41 -4.31 -0.90
N ARG A 35 -10.77 -5.54 -0.60
CA ARG A 35 -12.15 -5.97 -0.78
C ARG A 35 -13.10 -5.25 0.16
N GLN A 36 -12.59 -4.74 1.26
CA GLN A 36 -13.41 -4.12 2.28
C GLN A 36 -13.58 -2.63 2.10
N ILE A 37 -12.82 -2.03 1.19
CA ILE A 37 -12.91 -0.58 0.97
C ILE A 37 -13.63 -0.32 -0.34
N ALA A 38 -14.05 0.92 -0.53
CA ALA A 38 -14.82 1.29 -1.71
C ALA A 38 -13.89 1.66 -2.86
N ALA A 39 -14.37 1.46 -4.07
CA ALA A 39 -13.62 1.85 -5.26
C ALA A 39 -13.27 3.33 -5.19
N GLY A 40 -12.04 3.67 -5.52
CA GLY A 40 -11.57 5.04 -5.45
C GLY A 40 -10.96 5.42 -4.13
N GLU A 41 -11.14 4.61 -3.10
CA GLU A 41 -10.53 4.89 -1.82
C GLU A 41 -9.08 4.43 -1.82
N THR A 42 -8.29 5.01 -0.93
CA THR A 42 -6.86 4.73 -0.88
C THR A 42 -6.50 3.96 0.38
N LEU A 43 -5.45 3.17 0.25
CA LEU A 43 -4.94 2.33 1.33
C LEU A 43 -3.45 2.54 1.46
N LEU A 44 -3.00 2.89 2.66
CA LEU A 44 -1.58 2.98 2.96
C LEU A 44 -1.12 1.65 3.53
N VAL A 45 -0.12 1.05 2.91
CA VAL A 45 0.42 -0.22 3.35
C VAL A 45 1.85 -0.02 3.82
N SER A 46 2.16 -0.50 5.01
CA SER A 46 3.52 -0.45 5.55
C SER A 46 4.08 -1.86 5.63
N THR A 47 5.26 -2.07 5.09
CA THR A 47 5.90 -3.39 5.11
C THR A 47 7.38 -3.24 5.38
N ASP A 48 8.04 -4.34 5.74
CA ASP A 48 9.49 -4.32 5.86
C ASP A 48 10.13 -5.50 5.11
N ASP A 49 9.38 -6.15 4.24
CA ASP A 49 9.90 -7.24 3.42
C ASP A 49 10.35 -6.67 2.08
N PRO A 50 11.63 -6.81 1.73
CA PRO A 50 12.11 -6.27 0.45
C PRO A 50 11.38 -6.79 -0.78
N SER A 51 10.83 -8.00 -0.74
CA SER A 51 10.14 -8.51 -1.90
C SER A 51 8.86 -7.73 -2.20
N THR A 52 8.31 -7.00 -1.24
CA THR A 52 7.11 -6.20 -1.49
C THR A 52 7.39 -5.06 -2.46
N THR A 53 8.64 -4.63 -2.60
CA THR A 53 8.97 -3.57 -3.55
C THR A 53 8.66 -3.99 -4.98
N ARG A 54 8.59 -5.29 -5.23
CA ARG A 54 8.23 -5.81 -6.53
C ARG A 54 6.81 -6.37 -6.51
N ASP A 55 6.46 -7.06 -5.43
CA ASP A 55 5.18 -7.77 -5.36
C ASP A 55 3.98 -6.83 -5.34
N ILE A 56 4.10 -5.71 -4.61
CA ILE A 56 2.97 -4.80 -4.50
C ILE A 56 2.70 -4.08 -5.82
N PRO A 57 3.71 -3.54 -6.53
CA PRO A 57 3.42 -2.97 -7.84
C PRO A 57 2.83 -3.98 -8.82
N SER A 58 3.32 -5.22 -8.78
CA SER A 58 2.80 -6.26 -9.66
C SER A 58 1.35 -6.58 -9.33
N PHE A 59 1.03 -6.67 -8.04
CA PHE A 59 -0.33 -6.91 -7.59
C PHE A 59 -1.27 -5.81 -8.09
N CYS A 60 -0.85 -4.56 -7.93
CA CYS A 60 -1.69 -3.44 -8.34
C CYS A 60 -1.97 -3.49 -9.84
N ARG A 61 -0.94 -3.76 -10.63
CA ARG A 61 -1.13 -3.83 -12.07
C ARG A 61 -2.01 -5.01 -12.47
N PHE A 62 -1.78 -6.16 -11.84
CA PHE A 62 -2.53 -7.36 -12.17
C PHE A 62 -4.01 -7.22 -11.80
N MET A 63 -4.30 -6.60 -10.67
CA MET A 63 -5.67 -6.46 -10.19
C MET A 63 -6.31 -5.14 -10.61
N GLU A 64 -5.60 -4.35 -11.42
CA GLU A 64 -6.13 -3.09 -11.94
C GLU A 64 -6.41 -2.05 -10.87
N HIS A 65 -5.58 -2.02 -9.86
CA HIS A 65 -5.57 -0.94 -8.88
C HIS A 65 -4.43 0.01 -9.22
N GLN A 66 -4.45 1.21 -8.67
CA GLN A 66 -3.40 2.19 -8.92
C GLN A 66 -2.45 2.28 -7.75
N LEU A 67 -1.17 2.22 -8.04
CA LEU A 67 -0.14 2.51 -7.05
C LEU A 67 0.21 3.98 -7.22
N ILE A 68 -0.38 4.84 -6.39
CA ILE A 68 -0.24 6.27 -6.60
C ILE A 68 0.98 6.88 -5.91
N ALA A 69 1.56 6.17 -4.96
CA ALA A 69 2.78 6.63 -4.33
C ALA A 69 3.48 5.47 -3.67
N GLN A 70 4.80 5.55 -3.55
CA GLN A 70 5.53 4.54 -2.79
C GLN A 70 6.81 5.13 -2.25
N GLN A 71 7.24 4.59 -1.12
CA GLN A 71 8.53 4.88 -0.55
C GLN A 71 9.18 3.53 -0.32
N ALA A 72 10.13 3.16 -1.18
CA ALA A 72 10.72 1.83 -1.17
C ALA A 72 12.25 1.88 -1.01
N THR A 73 12.77 2.96 -0.45
CA THR A 73 14.20 3.07 -0.24
C THR A 73 14.62 2.76 1.18
N ASN A 74 13.78 3.10 2.16
CA ASN A 74 14.08 2.85 3.56
C ASN A 74 12.96 2.09 4.21
N LYS A 75 13.27 1.26 5.17
CA LYS A 75 12.26 0.57 5.95
C LYS A 75 11.70 1.52 6.99
N PRO A 76 10.41 1.45 7.28
CA PRO A 76 9.47 0.56 6.61
C PRO A 76 9.11 1.09 5.23
N PHE A 77 8.95 0.19 4.28
CA PHE A 77 8.49 0.56 2.95
C PHE A 77 7.01 0.91 3.03
N GLN A 78 6.60 1.91 2.27
CA GLN A 78 5.22 2.34 2.31
C GLN A 78 4.67 2.50 0.89
N TYR A 79 3.43 2.11 0.72
CA TYR A 79 2.78 2.13 -0.58
C TYR A 79 1.37 2.67 -0.42
N VAL A 80 0.97 3.54 -1.34
CA VAL A 80 -0.40 4.06 -1.35
C VAL A 80 -1.10 3.51 -2.57
N ILE A 81 -2.12 2.71 -2.33
CA ILE A 81 -2.87 2.02 -3.37
C ILE A 81 -4.27 2.60 -3.44
N LYS A 82 -4.70 2.94 -4.65
CA LYS A 82 -6.06 3.41 -4.87
C LYS A 82 -6.84 2.26 -5.48
N LYS A 83 -7.94 1.88 -4.85
CA LYS A 83 -8.72 0.76 -5.34
C LYS A 83 -9.35 1.09 -6.67
N GLY A 84 -9.18 0.18 -7.63
CA GLY A 84 -9.77 0.32 -8.95
C GLY A 84 -11.23 -0.06 -8.95
N MET A 85 -11.80 -0.07 -10.14
CA MET A 85 -13.22 -0.36 -10.29
C MET A 85 -13.53 -1.85 -10.16
N ALA A 86 -12.54 -2.68 -10.27
CA ALA A 86 -12.78 -4.13 -10.25
C ALA A 86 -13.15 -4.64 -8.87
#